data_555ddbe18fcf06cbb085f48ff48440cb
#
_entry.id   555ddbe18fcf06cbb085f48ff48440cb
#
_cell.length_a   1.000
_cell.length_b   1.000
_cell.length_c   1.000
_cell.angle_alpha   90.00
_cell.angle_beta   90.00
_cell.angle_gamma   90.00
#
_symmetry.space_group_name_H-M   'P 1'
#
loop_
_entity.id
_entity.type
_entity.pdbx_description
1 polymer ?
#
loop_
_entity_poly.entity_id
_entity_poly.type
_entity_poly.pdbx_seq_one_letter_code
_entity_poly.pdbx_strand_id
1 'polypeptide(L)'
;KQQEVAAADEERIKLSTIHQAKGLEFKIVFVIMLCEGLFPSERSTENPDTEEEERRLFYVASTRAMDELYLCYPLMRFAQRGSGDFMQSPSRFITELPNNVFEELRVQ
;
A
#
# COMPACT_ATOMS: atom_id res chain seq x y z
N LYS A 1 -2.73 19.14 6.97
CA LYS A 1 -2.80 20.47 7.43
C LYS A 1 -3.59 21.32 6.51
N GLN A 2 -3.05 22.45 6.15
CA GLN A 2 -3.83 23.31 5.29
C GLN A 2 -4.12 22.71 3.96
N GLN A 3 -3.18 21.92 3.45
CA GLN A 3 -3.41 21.27 2.18
C GLN A 3 -4.59 20.34 2.24
N GLU A 4 -4.75 19.67 3.35
CA GLU A 4 -5.86 18.73 3.46
C GLU A 4 -7.19 19.43 3.44
N VAL A 5 -7.26 20.57 4.10
CA VAL A 5 -8.49 21.33 4.12
C VAL A 5 -8.82 21.86 2.73
N ALA A 6 -7.82 22.42 2.06
CA ALA A 6 -8.05 23.00 0.74
C ALA A 6 -8.40 21.93 -0.28
N ALA A 7 -7.79 20.74 -0.16
CA ALA A 7 -7.99 19.71 -1.15
C ALA A 7 -9.38 19.10 -1.12
N ALA A 8 -10.16 19.35 -0.07
CA ALA A 8 -11.48 18.77 0.03
C ALA A 8 -12.36 19.17 -1.13
N ASP A 9 -12.17 20.38 -1.64
CA ASP A 9 -13.01 20.90 -2.71
C ASP A 9 -12.34 20.92 -4.06
N GLU A 10 -11.15 20.30 -4.18
CA GLU A 10 -10.40 20.37 -5.42
C GLU A 10 -10.15 18.99 -5.94
N GLU A 11 -10.13 18.88 -7.28
CA GLU A 11 -9.84 17.61 -7.93
C GLU A 11 -8.35 17.47 -8.06
N ARG A 12 -7.70 16.90 -7.06
CA ARG A 12 -6.27 16.71 -7.03
C ARG A 12 -5.92 15.37 -6.45
N ILE A 13 -4.79 14.84 -6.93
CA ILE A 13 -4.22 13.66 -6.32
C ILE A 13 -3.49 14.09 -5.06
N LYS A 14 -3.72 13.36 -4.00
CA LYS A 14 -3.11 13.65 -2.72
C LYS A 14 -2.15 12.53 -2.35
N LEU A 15 -0.90 12.88 -2.10
CA LEU A 15 0.07 11.92 -1.62
C LEU A 15 0.12 11.97 -0.10
N SER A 16 0.13 10.80 0.50
CA SER A 16 0.07 10.72 1.94
C SER A 16 0.76 9.46 2.43
N THR A 17 1.32 9.52 3.62
CA THR A 17 1.73 8.30 4.30
C THR A 17 0.52 7.66 4.94
N ILE A 18 0.65 6.38 5.28
CA ILE A 18 -0.45 5.69 5.93
C ILE A 18 -0.81 6.36 7.24
N HIS A 19 0.20 6.79 7.99
CA HIS A 19 -0.06 7.45 9.28
C HIS A 19 -0.80 8.76 9.09
N GLN A 20 -0.47 9.52 8.06
CA GLN A 20 -1.11 10.80 7.83
C GLN A 20 -2.52 10.66 7.30
N ALA A 21 -2.82 9.53 6.66
CA ALA A 21 -4.15 9.30 6.12
C ALA A 21 -5.14 8.85 7.19
N LYS A 22 -4.66 8.53 8.38
CA LYS A 22 -5.52 8.06 9.44
C LYS A 22 -6.59 9.10 9.75
N GLY A 23 -7.84 8.66 9.80
CA GLY A 23 -8.95 9.57 10.07
C GLY A 23 -9.49 10.29 8.86
N LEU A 24 -8.86 10.13 7.71
CA LEU A 24 -9.32 10.75 6.47
C LEU A 24 -9.97 9.68 5.59
N GLU A 25 -10.78 10.14 4.65
CA GLU A 25 -11.42 9.22 3.70
C GLU A 25 -11.34 9.84 2.32
N PHE A 26 -11.20 8.96 1.32
CA PHE A 26 -11.08 9.38 -0.06
C PHE A 26 -11.93 8.47 -0.92
N LYS A 27 -12.41 9.00 -2.05
CA LYS A 27 -13.20 8.17 -2.93
C LYS A 27 -12.39 7.03 -3.51
N ILE A 28 -11.18 7.30 -3.93
CA ILE A 28 -10.31 6.31 -4.55
C ILE A 28 -8.97 6.35 -3.84
N VAL A 29 -8.48 5.19 -3.45
CA VAL A 29 -7.19 5.09 -2.77
C VAL A 29 -6.33 4.09 -3.49
N PHE A 30 -5.09 4.47 -3.76
CA PHE A 30 -4.06 3.59 -4.29
C PHE A 30 -3.03 3.37 -3.19
N VAL A 31 -2.86 2.12 -2.78
CA VAL A 31 -1.79 1.76 -1.84
C VAL A 31 -0.71 1.10 -2.67
N ILE A 32 0.46 1.75 -2.75
CA ILE A 32 1.50 1.33 -3.67
C ILE A 32 2.62 0.61 -2.94
N MET A 33 3.47 -0.07 -3.71
CA MET A 33 4.66 -0.75 -3.21
C MET A 33 4.33 -1.82 -2.19
N LEU A 34 3.25 -2.54 -2.43
CA LEU A 34 2.83 -3.61 -1.54
C LEU A 34 3.54 -4.90 -1.95
N CYS A 35 4.81 -5.00 -1.57
CA CYS A 35 5.58 -6.18 -1.92
C CYS A 35 6.42 -6.61 -0.73
N GLU A 36 6.77 -7.89 -0.74
CA GLU A 36 7.60 -8.46 0.33
C GLU A 36 8.92 -7.72 0.39
N GLY A 37 9.37 -7.46 1.60
CA GLY A 37 10.59 -6.73 1.81
C GLY A 37 10.39 -5.23 1.97
N LEU A 38 9.29 -4.70 1.50
CA LEU A 38 8.96 -3.30 1.66
C LEU A 38 7.79 -3.08 2.60
N PHE A 39 6.73 -3.83 2.40
CA PHE A 39 5.56 -3.75 3.27
C PHE A 39 4.87 -5.10 3.24
N PRO A 40 5.13 -5.97 4.19
CA PRO A 40 5.95 -5.74 5.40
C PRO A 40 7.44 -5.67 5.06
N SER A 41 8.15 -4.85 5.82
CA SER A 41 9.59 -4.73 5.66
C SER A 41 10.27 -5.99 6.17
N GLU A 42 11.49 -6.23 5.67
CA GLU A 42 12.23 -7.39 6.15
C GLU A 42 12.44 -7.33 7.65
N ARG A 43 12.66 -6.14 8.14
CA ARG A 43 12.94 -5.97 9.56
C ARG A 43 11.73 -6.30 10.41
N SER A 44 10.56 -5.89 9.97
CA SER A 44 9.36 -6.11 10.76
C SER A 44 8.95 -7.57 10.79
N THR A 45 9.32 -8.35 9.77
CA THR A 45 8.93 -9.76 9.76
C THR A 45 9.78 -10.62 10.68
N GLU A 46 10.84 -10.04 11.26
CA GLU A 46 11.63 -10.76 12.25
C GLU A 46 10.94 -10.86 13.59
N ASN A 47 9.89 -10.09 13.80
CA ASN A 47 9.18 -10.04 15.06
C ASN A 47 7.68 -10.05 14.78
N PRO A 48 6.94 -11.05 15.30
CA PRO A 48 5.50 -11.12 15.00
C PRO A 48 4.72 -9.87 15.43
N ASP A 49 5.17 -9.19 16.47
CA ASP A 49 4.45 -8.01 16.93
C ASP A 49 4.57 -6.86 15.94
N THR A 50 5.77 -6.66 15.37
CA THR A 50 5.95 -5.60 14.40
C THR A 50 5.28 -5.91 13.08
N GLU A 51 5.28 -7.18 12.69
CA GLU A 51 4.56 -7.57 11.49
C GLU A 51 3.06 -7.32 11.65
N GLU A 52 2.53 -7.65 12.80
CA GLU A 52 1.11 -7.46 13.06
C GLU A 52 0.77 -5.97 13.06
N GLU A 53 1.68 -5.15 13.55
CA GLU A 53 1.47 -3.71 13.55
C GLU A 53 1.39 -3.16 12.14
N GLU A 54 2.27 -3.65 11.25
CA GLU A 54 2.21 -3.22 9.85
C GLU A 54 0.96 -3.74 9.17
N ARG A 55 0.51 -4.93 9.54
CA ARG A 55 -0.74 -5.44 8.98
C ARG A 55 -1.90 -4.55 9.36
N ARG A 56 -1.91 -4.05 10.58
CA ARG A 56 -2.96 -3.12 10.99
C ARG A 56 -2.91 -1.83 10.21
N LEU A 57 -1.70 -1.33 9.92
CA LEU A 57 -1.57 -0.14 9.09
C LEU A 57 -2.13 -0.38 7.69
N PHE A 58 -1.89 -1.57 7.15
CA PHE A 58 -2.43 -1.91 5.85
C PHE A 58 -3.96 -1.86 5.87
N TYR A 59 -4.56 -2.41 6.90
CA TYR A 59 -6.01 -2.38 7.00
C TYR A 59 -6.54 -0.97 7.18
N VAL A 60 -5.85 -0.15 7.97
CA VAL A 60 -6.27 1.23 8.15
C VAL A 60 -6.22 1.97 6.81
N ALA A 61 -5.13 1.81 6.06
CA ALA A 61 -5.02 2.45 4.76
C ALA A 61 -6.13 1.99 3.83
N SER A 62 -6.43 0.70 3.85
CA SER A 62 -7.46 0.15 2.98
C SER A 62 -8.85 0.70 3.30
N THR A 63 -9.11 0.96 4.58
CA THR A 63 -10.41 1.46 4.97
C THR A 63 -10.59 2.94 4.72
N ARG A 64 -9.57 3.62 4.19
CA ARG A 64 -9.71 5.03 3.82
C ARG A 64 -10.42 5.21 2.48
N ALA A 65 -10.62 4.12 1.73
CA ALA A 65 -11.28 4.20 0.43
C ALA A 65 -12.78 4.09 0.61
N MET A 66 -13.51 5.03 0.01
CA MET A 66 -14.97 4.99 0.07
C MET A 66 -15.55 4.20 -1.08
N ASP A 67 -14.99 4.36 -2.26
CA ASP A 67 -15.57 3.76 -3.47
C ASP A 67 -14.66 2.69 -4.08
N GLU A 68 -13.38 3.00 -4.24
CA GLU A 68 -12.46 2.08 -4.92
C GLU A 68 -11.12 2.05 -4.20
N LEU A 69 -10.57 0.85 -4.13
CA LEU A 69 -9.27 0.64 -3.52
C LEU A 69 -8.40 -0.16 -4.48
N TYR A 70 -7.22 0.37 -4.76
CA TYR A 70 -6.25 -0.29 -5.61
C TYR A 70 -5.03 -0.64 -4.80
N LEU A 71 -4.69 -1.94 -4.78
CA LEU A 71 -3.52 -2.44 -4.06
C LEU A 71 -2.48 -2.76 -5.11
N CYS A 72 -1.38 -2.04 -5.08
CA CYS A 72 -0.42 -2.06 -6.17
C CYS A 72 0.95 -2.54 -5.74
N TYR A 73 1.60 -3.30 -6.60
CA TYR A 73 2.98 -3.68 -6.36
C TYR A 73 3.68 -3.83 -7.71
N PRO A 74 4.99 -3.54 -7.74
CA PRO A 74 5.74 -3.72 -8.98
C PRO A 74 6.06 -5.19 -9.19
N LEU A 75 6.08 -5.61 -10.45
CA LEU A 75 6.45 -6.99 -10.76
C LEU A 75 7.95 -7.17 -10.67
N MET A 76 8.72 -6.12 -10.95
CA MET A 76 10.16 -6.16 -10.88
C MET A 76 10.68 -4.89 -10.24
N ARG A 77 11.81 -5.01 -9.60
CA ARG A 77 12.51 -3.86 -9.03
C ARG A 77 13.95 -3.90 -9.47
N PHE A 78 14.49 -2.71 -9.74
CA PHE A 78 15.92 -2.59 -9.98
C PHE A 78 16.63 -2.62 -8.65
N ALA A 79 17.58 -3.51 -8.51
CA ALA A 79 18.36 -3.57 -7.29
C ALA A 79 19.35 -2.43 -7.28
N GLN A 80 19.60 -1.90 -6.11
CA GLN A 80 20.58 -0.85 -5.97
C GLN A 80 21.98 -1.45 -6.00
N ARG A 81 22.95 -0.62 -6.29
CA ARG A 81 24.36 -0.99 -6.27
C ARG A 81 24.71 -2.10 -7.24
N GLY A 82 24.03 -2.10 -8.37
CA GLY A 82 24.40 -2.98 -9.44
C GLY A 82 24.08 -4.45 -9.24
N SER A 83 23.21 -4.76 -8.30
CA SER A 83 22.81 -6.15 -8.10
C SER A 83 21.92 -6.67 -9.21
N GLY A 84 21.44 -5.79 -10.09
CA GLY A 84 20.59 -6.22 -11.17
C GLY A 84 19.12 -6.23 -10.79
N ASP A 85 18.32 -6.64 -11.74
CA ASP A 85 16.87 -6.69 -11.54
C ASP A 85 16.48 -7.97 -10.85
N PHE A 86 15.36 -7.94 -10.16
CA PHE A 86 14.83 -9.16 -9.58
C PHE A 86 13.30 -9.06 -9.55
N MET A 87 12.66 -10.24 -9.59
CA MET A 87 11.21 -10.33 -9.51
C MET A 87 10.76 -10.01 -8.10
N GLN A 88 9.66 -9.29 -8.01
CA GLN A 88 9.13 -8.89 -6.73
C GLN A 88 7.89 -9.71 -6.42
N SER A 89 7.79 -10.19 -5.17
CA SER A 89 6.60 -10.91 -4.74
C SER A 89 5.61 -9.93 -4.12
N PRO A 90 4.32 -10.16 -4.33
CA PRO A 90 3.33 -9.30 -3.68
C PRO A 90 3.39 -9.45 -2.16
N SER A 91 2.98 -8.40 -1.48
CA SER A 91 2.92 -8.40 -0.04
C SER A 91 2.05 -9.55 0.47
N ARG A 92 2.48 -10.17 1.57
CA ARG A 92 1.66 -11.21 2.19
C ARG A 92 0.32 -10.64 2.63
N PHE A 93 0.24 -9.34 2.86
CA PHE A 93 -1.03 -8.72 3.25
C PHE A 93 -2.05 -8.85 2.12
N ILE A 94 -1.58 -8.84 0.86
CA ILE A 94 -2.46 -9.06 -0.28
C ILE A 94 -2.78 -10.54 -0.43
N THR A 95 -1.76 -11.39 -0.36
CA THR A 95 -1.97 -12.81 -0.63
C THR A 95 -2.77 -13.50 0.47
N GLU A 96 -2.86 -12.88 1.64
CA GLU A 96 -3.70 -13.41 2.70
C GLU A 96 -5.19 -13.17 2.44
N LEU A 97 -5.52 -12.28 1.52
CA LEU A 97 -6.92 -11.98 1.23
C LEU A 97 -7.55 -13.10 0.41
N PRO A 98 -8.84 -13.36 0.61
CA PRO A 98 -9.52 -14.33 -0.25
C PRO A 98 -9.51 -13.89 -1.70
N ASN A 99 -9.39 -14.85 -2.61
CA ASN A 99 -9.27 -14.54 -4.02
C ASN A 99 -10.51 -13.86 -4.58
N ASN A 100 -11.65 -14.05 -3.95
CA ASN A 100 -12.90 -13.55 -4.50
C ASN A 100 -13.24 -12.15 -4.04
N VAL A 101 -12.34 -11.48 -3.29
CA VAL A 101 -12.63 -10.12 -2.83
C VAL A 101 -11.97 -9.04 -3.68
N PHE A 102 -11.15 -9.42 -4.66
CA PHE A 102 -10.50 -8.45 -5.51
C PHE A 102 -10.30 -9.01 -6.90
N GLU A 103 -10.02 -8.11 -7.81
CA GLU A 103 -9.77 -8.43 -9.20
C GLU A 103 -8.34 -8.04 -9.51
N GLU A 104 -7.61 -8.92 -10.18
CA GLU A 104 -6.21 -8.64 -10.47
C GLU A 104 -6.09 -8.05 -11.87
N LEU A 105 -5.39 -6.91 -11.96
CA LEU A 105 -5.12 -6.23 -13.20
C LEU A 105 -3.62 -6.11 -13.38
N ARG A 106 -3.17 -6.30 -14.60
CA ARG A 106 -1.75 -6.18 -14.90
C ARG A 106 -1.57 -5.06 -15.91
N VAL A 107 -0.74 -4.10 -15.55
CA VAL A 107 -0.44 -2.95 -16.39
C VAL A 107 0.92 -3.15 -17.00
N GLN A 108 1.00 -2.96 -18.32
CA GLN A 108 2.25 -3.15 -19.04
C GLN A 108 2.88 -1.84 -19.41
#